data_aa8d441fe6344d4592ebaea873f08647
#
_entry.id   aa8d441fe6344d4592ebaea873f08647
#
_cell.length_a   1.000
_cell.length_b   1.000
_cell.length_c   1.000
_cell.angle_alpha   90.00
_cell.angle_beta   90.00
_cell.angle_gamma   90.00
#
_symmetry.space_group_name_H-M   'P 1'
#
loop_
_entity.id
_entity.type
_entity.pdbx_description
1 polymer ?
#
loop_
_entity_poly.entity_id
_entity_poly.type
_entity_poly.pdbx_seq_one_letter_code
_entity_poly.pdbx_strand_id
1 'polypeptide(L)'
;EASLVGSEMCIRDSYMPWQSVFLIFSITILSTLLLLPFMRVSVADTQRHVTQSMRDLVGKAVVDPSYSMIFLGFFSCGYQLGFLTAHFPAFVTEMCNPILPTTAIYNLGITSTSALGAISISLIGLANIAGTLGAGYLGKTYSKKYLLSSIYFGRTMVCTVFILAPITPISVVLFSLLMGSLWLATVPLTSGLIAQIYGLRYMGTLYGIVFFSHQLGGFTGIWLGGRLYDVYGNYNLVWWIGIAVGAFSALVHLPIREQQKSWV
;
A
#
# COMPACT_ATOMS: atom_id res chain seq x y z
N GLU A 1 23.38 1.53 17.09
CA GLU A 1 22.61 1.08 15.88
C GLU A 1 22.04 -0.35 16.01
N ALA A 2 22.56 -1.20 16.89
CA ALA A 2 22.02 -2.53 17.16
C ALA A 2 20.78 -2.53 18.07
N SER A 3 20.40 -1.40 18.69
CA SER A 3 19.40 -1.36 19.76
C SER A 3 17.94 -1.35 19.27
N LEU A 4 17.64 -0.78 18.10
CA LEU A 4 16.26 -0.69 17.60
C LEU A 4 15.77 -2.02 17.02
N VAL A 5 16.60 -2.69 16.23
CA VAL A 5 16.28 -4.04 15.71
C VAL A 5 16.25 -5.05 16.87
N GLY A 6 17.09 -4.86 17.89
CA GLY A 6 17.12 -5.69 19.09
C GLY A 6 15.85 -5.56 19.94
N SER A 7 15.25 -4.36 20.06
CA SER A 7 14.06 -4.17 20.91
C SER A 7 12.78 -4.77 20.31
N GLU A 8 12.56 -4.67 19.01
CA GLU A 8 11.42 -5.31 18.35
C GLU A 8 11.54 -6.84 18.35
N MET A 9 12.74 -7.35 18.17
CA MET A 9 13.04 -8.78 18.29
C MET A 9 12.82 -9.26 19.73
N CYS A 10 13.27 -8.52 20.76
CA CYS A 10 13.10 -8.88 22.16
C CYS A 10 11.65 -8.86 22.64
N ILE A 11 10.82 -7.90 22.20
CA ILE A 11 9.39 -7.87 22.56
C ILE A 11 8.66 -9.07 21.96
N ARG A 12 8.97 -9.41 20.72
CA ARG A 12 8.36 -10.57 20.04
C ARG A 12 8.83 -11.89 20.61
N ASP A 13 10.12 -12.00 20.95
CA ASP A 13 10.71 -13.22 21.50
C ASP A 13 10.29 -13.48 22.95
N SER A 14 9.83 -12.44 23.68
CA SER A 14 9.33 -12.61 25.06
C SER A 14 7.96 -13.28 25.15
N TYR A 15 7.14 -13.19 24.08
CA TYR A 15 5.80 -13.81 24.03
C TYR A 15 5.79 -15.13 23.24
N MET A 16 6.61 -15.24 22.19
CA MET A 16 6.60 -16.39 21.32
C MET A 16 7.92 -16.49 20.54
N PRO A 17 8.60 -17.65 20.51
CA PRO A 17 9.81 -17.83 19.73
C PRO A 17 9.52 -17.59 18.24
N TRP A 18 10.44 -16.97 17.52
CA TRP A 18 10.27 -16.60 16.11
C TRP A 18 9.88 -17.79 15.22
N GLN A 19 10.35 -19.02 15.55
CA GLN A 19 9.98 -20.23 14.83
C GLN A 19 8.48 -20.51 14.89
N SER A 20 7.85 -20.28 16.06
CA SER A 20 6.40 -20.45 16.23
C SER A 20 5.60 -19.45 15.40
N VAL A 21 6.10 -18.21 15.25
CA VAL A 21 5.48 -17.20 14.39
C VAL A 21 5.51 -17.66 12.92
N PHE A 22 6.67 -18.14 12.43
CA PHE A 22 6.77 -18.69 11.07
C PHE A 22 5.90 -19.93 10.86
N LEU A 23 5.79 -20.79 11.87
CA LEU A 23 4.91 -21.96 11.82
C LEU A 23 3.44 -21.54 11.69
N ILE A 24 2.99 -20.56 12.48
CA ILE A 24 1.63 -20.01 12.40
C ILE A 24 1.35 -19.42 11.02
N PHE A 25 2.26 -18.61 10.48
CA PHE A 25 2.13 -18.09 9.13
C PHE A 25 2.07 -19.20 8.08
N SER A 26 2.93 -20.21 8.19
CA SER A 26 2.93 -21.35 7.27
C SER A 26 1.60 -22.11 7.32
N ILE A 27 1.07 -22.40 8.51
CA ILE A 27 -0.23 -23.06 8.69
C ILE A 27 -1.34 -22.18 8.12
N THR A 28 -1.32 -20.88 8.39
CA THR A 28 -2.32 -19.94 7.85
C THR A 28 -2.31 -19.91 6.32
N ILE A 29 -1.12 -19.86 5.71
CA ILE A 29 -0.99 -19.90 4.25
C ILE A 29 -1.46 -21.25 3.69
N LEU A 30 -1.06 -22.37 4.31
CA LEU A 30 -1.50 -23.70 3.89
C LEU A 30 -3.01 -23.89 4.05
N SER A 31 -3.64 -23.28 5.05
CA SER A 31 -5.09 -23.35 5.22
C SER A 31 -5.85 -22.70 4.06
N THR A 32 -5.24 -21.73 3.34
CA THR A 32 -5.85 -21.14 2.14
C THR A 32 -6.00 -22.15 1.00
N LEU A 33 -5.23 -23.25 0.98
CA LEU A 33 -5.40 -24.34 0.02
C LEU A 33 -6.78 -25.01 0.13
N LEU A 34 -7.39 -24.98 1.32
CA LEU A 34 -8.74 -25.50 1.52
C LEU A 34 -9.81 -24.70 0.74
N LEU A 35 -9.48 -23.48 0.30
CA LEU A 35 -10.36 -22.65 -0.52
C LEU A 35 -10.27 -23.00 -2.02
N LEU A 36 -9.24 -23.73 -2.48
CA LEU A 36 -9.07 -24.07 -3.89
C LEU A 36 -10.28 -24.77 -4.54
N PRO A 37 -10.98 -25.73 -3.88
CA PRO A 37 -12.15 -26.36 -4.46
C PRO A 37 -13.29 -25.38 -4.75
N PHE A 38 -13.37 -24.27 -3.98
CA PHE A 38 -14.39 -23.23 -4.12
C PHE A 38 -14.02 -22.18 -5.19
N MET A 39 -12.76 -22.16 -5.64
CA MET A 39 -12.25 -21.23 -6.65
C MET A 39 -12.37 -21.80 -8.08
N ARG A 40 -13.33 -22.68 -8.34
CA ARG A 40 -13.58 -23.19 -9.70
C ARG A 40 -14.01 -22.03 -10.59
N VAL A 41 -13.05 -21.46 -11.31
CA VAL A 41 -13.35 -20.56 -12.42
C VAL A 41 -13.89 -21.42 -13.56
N SER A 42 -15.17 -21.27 -13.90
CA SER A 42 -15.68 -21.78 -15.15
C SER A 42 -14.90 -21.08 -16.27
N VAL A 43 -14.04 -21.81 -16.94
CA VAL A 43 -13.41 -21.37 -18.19
C VAL A 43 -14.47 -21.45 -19.26
N ALA A 44 -15.52 -20.63 -19.13
CA ALA A 44 -16.50 -20.45 -20.17
C ALA A 44 -15.85 -19.58 -21.25
N ASP A 45 -15.41 -20.26 -22.31
CA ASP A 45 -15.38 -19.81 -23.70
C ASP A 45 -14.99 -18.34 -23.96
N THR A 46 -13.79 -17.96 -23.53
CA THR A 46 -13.21 -16.66 -23.91
C THR A 46 -12.19 -16.85 -25.05
N GLN A 47 -12.35 -17.87 -25.87
CA GLN A 47 -11.66 -18.00 -27.14
C GLN A 47 -12.38 -17.17 -28.23
N ARG A 48 -12.54 -15.88 -28.03
CA ARG A 48 -12.62 -14.99 -29.18
C ARG A 48 -11.23 -14.99 -29.83
N HIS A 49 -11.18 -15.39 -31.09
CA HIS A 49 -10.00 -15.40 -31.94
C HIS A 49 -9.42 -13.97 -32.06
N VAL A 50 -8.66 -13.56 -31.06
CA VAL A 50 -7.84 -12.35 -31.19
C VAL A 50 -6.47 -12.81 -31.64
N THR A 51 -6.14 -12.52 -32.87
CA THR A 51 -4.86 -12.86 -33.56
C THR A 51 -3.65 -12.06 -33.05
N GLN A 52 -3.81 -11.20 -32.03
CA GLN A 52 -2.73 -10.36 -31.53
C GLN A 52 -1.74 -11.15 -30.67
N SER A 53 -0.44 -10.97 -31.00
CA SER A 53 0.67 -11.43 -30.21
C SER A 53 0.77 -10.62 -28.90
N MET A 54 1.20 -11.28 -27.80
CA MET A 54 1.48 -10.60 -26.52
C MET A 54 2.47 -9.43 -26.70
N ARG A 55 3.49 -9.61 -27.54
CA ARG A 55 4.52 -8.59 -27.82
C ARG A 55 3.90 -7.34 -28.44
N ASP A 56 3.00 -7.51 -29.41
CA ASP A 56 2.34 -6.38 -30.08
C ASP A 56 1.41 -5.62 -29.14
N LEU A 57 0.69 -6.35 -28.30
CA LEU A 57 -0.24 -5.75 -27.33
C LEU A 57 0.53 -4.98 -26.25
N VAL A 58 1.58 -5.57 -25.68
CA VAL A 58 2.45 -4.89 -24.71
C VAL A 58 3.10 -3.65 -25.35
N GLY A 59 3.61 -3.77 -26.58
CA GLY A 59 4.18 -2.64 -27.31
C GLY A 59 3.21 -1.48 -27.49
N LYS A 60 1.95 -1.78 -27.84
CA LYS A 60 0.88 -0.77 -27.96
C LYS A 60 0.49 -0.17 -26.61
N ALA A 61 0.41 -0.99 -25.57
CA ALA A 61 0.05 -0.54 -24.24
C ALA A 61 1.09 0.41 -23.65
N VAL A 62 2.38 0.10 -23.77
CA VAL A 62 3.48 0.93 -23.24
C VAL A 62 3.53 2.32 -23.88
N VAL A 63 3.11 2.46 -25.13
CA VAL A 63 3.02 3.75 -25.84
C VAL A 63 1.71 4.50 -25.52
N ASP A 64 0.71 3.83 -24.93
CA ASP A 64 -0.55 4.48 -24.58
C ASP A 64 -0.38 5.41 -23.36
N PRO A 65 -0.74 6.70 -23.49
CA PRO A 65 -0.67 7.64 -22.37
C PRO A 65 -1.44 7.18 -21.11
N SER A 66 -2.59 6.53 -21.26
CA SER A 66 -3.34 6.02 -20.10
C SER A 66 -2.55 4.97 -19.33
N TYR A 67 -1.82 4.10 -20.01
CA TYR A 67 -0.98 3.08 -19.40
C TYR A 67 0.21 3.71 -18.66
N SER A 68 0.88 4.66 -19.30
CA SER A 68 2.00 5.40 -18.68
C SER A 68 1.55 6.16 -17.42
N MET A 69 0.35 6.73 -17.44
CA MET A 69 -0.23 7.42 -16.28
C MET A 69 -0.52 6.43 -15.13
N ILE A 70 -1.06 5.24 -15.43
CA ILE A 70 -1.28 4.19 -14.43
C ILE A 70 0.08 3.74 -13.85
N PHE A 71 1.09 3.53 -14.71
CA PHE A 71 2.44 3.14 -14.29
C PHE A 71 3.06 4.17 -13.35
N LEU A 72 3.04 5.45 -13.72
CA LEU A 72 3.59 6.55 -12.92
C LEU A 72 2.82 6.76 -11.62
N GLY A 73 1.49 6.67 -11.67
CA GLY A 73 0.65 6.82 -10.48
C GLY A 73 0.85 5.69 -9.48
N PHE A 74 1.03 4.47 -9.94
CA PHE A 74 1.21 3.31 -9.05
C PHE A 74 2.58 3.28 -8.35
N PHE A 75 3.59 3.98 -8.88
CA PHE A 75 4.87 4.25 -8.22
C PHE A 75 4.67 4.90 -6.83
N SER A 76 3.76 5.87 -6.74
CA SER A 76 3.46 6.57 -5.49
C SER A 76 2.97 5.62 -4.39
N CYS A 77 2.14 4.63 -4.76
CA CYS A 77 1.69 3.62 -3.82
C CYS A 77 2.88 2.89 -3.19
N GLY A 78 3.80 2.40 -4.03
CA GLY A 78 5.01 1.73 -3.57
C GLY A 78 5.87 2.62 -2.68
N TYR A 79 6.11 3.87 -3.09
CA TYR A 79 6.92 4.82 -2.33
C TYR A 79 6.39 5.00 -0.89
N GLN A 80 5.11 5.34 -0.75
CA GLN A 80 4.52 5.56 0.56
C GLN A 80 4.45 4.27 1.38
N LEU A 81 4.13 3.15 0.75
CA LEU A 81 4.07 1.85 1.39
C LEU A 81 5.45 1.42 1.90
N GLY A 82 6.48 1.50 1.08
CA GLY A 82 7.85 1.16 1.45
C GLY A 82 8.37 2.03 2.59
N PHE A 83 8.21 3.35 2.48
CA PHE A 83 8.62 4.29 3.52
C PHE A 83 7.93 4.01 4.86
N LEU A 84 6.61 3.91 4.86
CA LEU A 84 5.86 3.69 6.10
C LEU A 84 6.15 2.32 6.73
N THR A 85 6.24 1.27 5.94
CA THR A 85 6.53 -0.08 6.47
C THR A 85 7.91 -0.14 7.13
N ALA A 86 8.93 0.51 6.54
CA ALA A 86 10.30 0.44 7.03
C ALA A 86 10.60 1.45 8.14
N HIS A 87 10.02 2.66 8.08
CA HIS A 87 10.46 3.78 8.92
C HIS A 87 9.41 4.31 9.90
N PHE A 88 8.12 4.00 9.70
CA PHE A 88 7.06 4.54 10.54
C PHE A 88 7.16 4.09 12.01
N PRO A 89 7.48 2.83 12.34
CA PRO A 89 7.67 2.43 13.73
C PRO A 89 8.80 3.21 14.43
N ALA A 90 9.93 3.41 13.74
CA ALA A 90 11.05 4.20 14.25
C ALA A 90 10.67 5.68 14.43
N PHE A 91 9.97 6.26 13.43
CA PHE A 91 9.44 7.62 13.50
C PHE A 91 8.51 7.82 14.72
N VAL A 92 7.58 6.88 14.96
CA VAL A 92 6.68 6.93 16.12
C VAL A 92 7.46 6.83 17.43
N THR A 93 8.45 5.95 17.48
CA THR A 93 9.28 5.79 18.69
C THR A 93 10.01 7.08 19.06
N GLU A 94 10.50 7.81 18.05
CA GLU A 94 11.30 9.01 18.22
C GLU A 94 10.46 10.28 18.44
N MET A 95 9.39 10.44 17.65
CA MET A 95 8.64 11.69 17.55
C MET A 95 7.35 11.74 18.36
N CYS A 96 6.82 10.57 18.78
CA CYS A 96 5.58 10.53 19.53
C CYS A 96 5.78 10.97 20.98
N ASN A 97 4.86 11.80 21.46
CA ASN A 97 4.81 12.17 22.88
C ASN A 97 4.71 10.92 23.78
N PRO A 98 5.34 10.95 24.96
CA PRO A 98 5.30 9.86 25.92
C PRO A 98 3.86 9.42 26.26
N ILE A 99 3.66 8.12 26.41
CA ILE A 99 2.37 7.55 26.79
C ILE A 99 2.24 7.66 28.32
N LEU A 100 1.29 8.49 28.76
CA LEU A 100 1.06 8.71 30.18
C LEU A 100 0.16 7.58 30.76
N PRO A 101 0.41 7.17 32.03
CA PRO A 101 -0.42 6.14 32.70
C PRO A 101 -1.90 6.49 32.81
N THR A 102 -2.25 7.76 32.67
CA THR A 102 -3.63 8.27 32.72
C THR A 102 -4.39 8.11 31.39
N THR A 103 -3.73 7.68 30.32
CA THR A 103 -4.33 7.62 28.97
C THR A 103 -5.04 6.27 28.76
N ALA A 104 -6.12 6.30 27.93
CA ALA A 104 -6.82 5.09 27.53
C ALA A 104 -5.89 4.09 26.80
N ILE A 105 -4.92 4.58 26.04
CA ILE A 105 -3.93 3.76 25.31
C ILE A 105 -3.05 2.96 26.30
N TYR A 106 -2.64 3.58 27.41
CA TYR A 106 -1.91 2.90 28.47
C TYR A 106 -2.73 1.79 29.10
N ASN A 107 -4.02 2.04 29.35
CA ASN A 107 -4.94 1.05 29.93
C ASN A 107 -5.21 -0.14 28.98
N LEU A 108 -4.96 0.03 27.67
CA LEU A 108 -4.99 -1.06 26.68
C LEU A 108 -3.69 -1.87 26.64
N GLY A 109 -2.75 -1.61 27.55
CA GLY A 109 -1.47 -2.32 27.63
C GLY A 109 -0.36 -1.77 26.74
N ILE A 110 -0.58 -0.64 26.05
CA ILE A 110 0.44 0.03 25.23
C ILE A 110 1.14 1.05 26.10
N THR A 111 2.28 0.67 26.67
CA THR A 111 2.99 1.46 27.68
C THR A 111 4.17 2.27 27.15
N SER A 112 4.60 2.02 25.90
CA SER A 112 5.76 2.70 25.29
C SER A 112 5.47 3.12 23.84
N THR A 113 6.19 4.14 23.37
CA THR A 113 6.10 4.62 22.00
C THR A 113 6.61 3.58 20.99
N SER A 114 7.59 2.75 21.37
CA SER A 114 8.04 1.65 20.50
C SER A 114 6.99 0.55 20.34
N ALA A 115 6.26 0.18 21.43
CA ALA A 115 5.13 -0.72 21.33
C ALA A 115 4.01 -0.13 20.46
N LEU A 116 3.73 1.18 20.58
CA LEU A 116 2.77 1.87 19.73
C LEU A 116 3.21 1.85 18.26
N GLY A 117 4.50 2.07 17.98
CA GLY A 117 5.06 1.99 16.62
C GLY A 117 4.84 0.61 15.98
N ALA A 118 5.10 -0.46 16.73
CA ALA A 118 4.87 -1.82 16.25
C ALA A 118 3.37 -2.12 16.03
N ILE A 119 2.51 -1.72 16.97
CA ILE A 119 1.05 -1.91 16.90
C ILE A 119 0.45 -1.08 15.75
N SER A 120 1.00 0.10 15.45
CA SER A 120 0.50 0.95 14.36
C SER A 120 0.53 0.25 13.00
N ILE A 121 1.55 -0.56 12.72
CA ILE A 121 1.60 -1.38 11.49
C ILE A 121 0.49 -2.45 11.49
N SER A 122 0.20 -3.05 12.63
CA SER A 122 -0.90 -4.01 12.75
C SER A 122 -2.26 -3.34 12.54
N LEU A 123 -2.46 -2.12 13.06
CA LEU A 123 -3.67 -1.33 12.84
C LEU A 123 -3.84 -0.94 11.37
N ILE A 124 -2.75 -0.55 10.69
CA ILE A 124 -2.74 -0.32 9.24
C ILE A 124 -3.20 -1.59 8.51
N GLY A 125 -2.63 -2.75 8.84
CA GLY A 125 -2.99 -4.03 8.24
C GLY A 125 -4.46 -4.40 8.46
N LEU A 126 -4.98 -4.20 9.67
CA LEU A 126 -6.38 -4.48 10.00
C LEU A 126 -7.35 -3.57 9.23
N ALA A 127 -7.10 -2.27 9.24
CA ALA A 127 -7.92 -1.29 8.51
C ALA A 127 -7.86 -1.50 6.99
N ASN A 128 -6.73 -2.00 6.48
CA ASN A 128 -6.54 -2.32 5.07
C ASN A 128 -7.52 -3.39 4.55
N ILE A 129 -7.93 -4.34 5.39
CA ILE A 129 -8.92 -5.35 4.99
C ILE A 129 -10.23 -4.66 4.58
N ALA A 130 -10.75 -3.79 5.42
CA ALA A 130 -11.98 -3.06 5.14
C ALA A 130 -11.83 -2.13 3.93
N GLY A 131 -10.70 -1.41 3.83
CA GLY A 131 -10.40 -0.50 2.74
C GLY A 131 -10.32 -1.20 1.37
N THR A 132 -9.62 -2.33 1.31
CA THR A 132 -9.46 -3.10 0.07
C THR A 132 -10.78 -3.71 -0.39
N LEU A 133 -11.57 -4.28 0.52
CA LEU A 133 -12.90 -4.81 0.21
C LEU A 133 -13.85 -3.70 -0.26
N GLY A 134 -13.85 -2.56 0.44
CA GLY A 134 -14.64 -1.39 0.08
C GLY A 134 -14.27 -0.85 -1.31
N ALA A 135 -12.99 -0.71 -1.60
CA ALA A 135 -12.50 -0.26 -2.91
C ALA A 135 -12.90 -1.24 -4.03
N GLY A 136 -12.76 -2.54 -3.79
CA GLY A 136 -13.19 -3.57 -4.75
C GLY A 136 -14.71 -3.52 -5.02
N TYR A 137 -15.51 -3.27 -3.99
CA TYR A 137 -16.95 -3.10 -4.12
C TYR A 137 -17.32 -1.83 -4.89
N LEU A 138 -16.77 -0.68 -4.48
CA LEU A 138 -17.01 0.61 -5.13
C LEU A 138 -16.53 0.63 -6.59
N GLY A 139 -15.43 -0.07 -6.90
CA GLY A 139 -14.90 -0.20 -8.25
C GLY A 139 -15.78 -0.94 -9.24
N LYS A 140 -16.84 -1.62 -8.78
CA LYS A 140 -17.88 -2.23 -9.65
C LYS A 140 -18.81 -1.18 -10.22
N THR A 141 -19.12 -0.13 -9.47
CA THR A 141 -20.15 0.85 -9.82
C THR A 141 -19.54 2.19 -10.25
N TYR A 142 -18.47 2.61 -9.61
CA TYR A 142 -17.86 3.92 -9.86
C TYR A 142 -16.63 3.82 -10.78
N SER A 143 -16.31 4.94 -11.44
CA SER A 143 -15.12 5.10 -12.26
C SER A 143 -13.85 4.85 -11.43
N LYS A 144 -13.02 3.90 -11.87
CA LYS A 144 -11.83 3.47 -11.14
C LYS A 144 -10.75 4.55 -11.07
N LYS A 145 -10.62 5.37 -12.12
CA LYS A 145 -9.67 6.50 -12.14
C LYS A 145 -10.01 7.55 -11.07
N TYR A 146 -11.29 7.87 -10.90
CA TYR A 146 -11.70 8.83 -9.87
C TYR A 146 -11.57 8.23 -8.46
N LEU A 147 -11.86 6.95 -8.29
CA LEU A 147 -11.61 6.26 -7.02
C LEU A 147 -10.11 6.24 -6.68
N LEU A 148 -9.24 5.93 -7.65
CA LEU A 148 -7.78 5.97 -7.49
C LEU A 148 -7.30 7.38 -7.12
N SER A 149 -7.72 8.39 -7.89
CA SER A 149 -7.39 9.79 -7.60
C SER A 149 -7.82 10.20 -6.20
N SER A 150 -9.05 9.84 -5.78
CA SER A 150 -9.58 10.14 -4.45
C SER A 150 -8.80 9.45 -3.34
N ILE A 151 -8.37 8.18 -3.53
CA ILE A 151 -7.56 7.45 -2.57
C ILE A 151 -6.19 8.11 -2.41
N TYR A 152 -5.51 8.44 -3.51
CA TYR A 152 -4.21 9.13 -3.44
C TYR A 152 -4.32 10.52 -2.84
N PHE A 153 -5.36 11.26 -3.17
CA PHE A 153 -5.65 12.55 -2.54
C PHE A 153 -5.90 12.39 -1.03
N GLY A 154 -6.73 11.41 -0.64
CA GLY A 154 -7.00 11.10 0.77
C GLY A 154 -5.73 10.75 1.54
N ARG A 155 -4.85 9.89 0.97
CA ARG A 155 -3.54 9.57 1.56
C ARG A 155 -2.66 10.81 1.73
N THR A 156 -2.62 11.67 0.72
CA THR A 156 -1.88 12.94 0.76
C THR A 156 -2.40 13.82 1.90
N MET A 157 -3.72 13.95 2.05
CA MET A 157 -4.32 14.72 3.13
C MET A 157 -4.01 14.12 4.52
N VAL A 158 -4.16 12.80 4.66
CA VAL A 158 -3.86 12.09 5.92
C VAL A 158 -2.40 12.29 6.32
N CYS A 159 -1.45 12.15 5.39
CA CYS A 159 -0.03 12.39 5.64
C CYS A 159 0.24 13.85 6.01
N THR A 160 -0.35 14.81 5.27
CA THR A 160 -0.15 16.24 5.52
C THR A 160 -0.67 16.65 6.89
N VAL A 161 -1.89 16.26 7.24
CA VAL A 161 -2.48 16.57 8.55
C VAL A 161 -1.66 15.93 9.66
N PHE A 162 -1.21 14.68 9.48
CA PHE A 162 -0.44 13.97 10.49
C PHE A 162 0.89 14.64 10.82
N ILE A 163 1.67 15.06 9.80
CA ILE A 163 2.99 15.68 10.04
C ILE A 163 2.90 17.14 10.51
N LEU A 164 1.79 17.83 10.26
CA LEU A 164 1.56 19.20 10.71
C LEU A 164 0.95 19.25 12.12
N ALA A 165 0.31 18.18 12.57
CA ALA A 165 -0.28 18.07 13.90
C ALA A 165 0.75 17.57 14.93
N PRO A 166 0.52 17.79 16.24
CA PRO A 166 1.33 17.16 17.27
C PRO A 166 1.28 15.63 17.17
N ILE A 167 2.44 14.98 17.20
CA ILE A 167 2.55 13.53 17.15
C ILE A 167 2.23 12.95 18.52
N THR A 168 0.98 12.63 18.76
CA THR A 168 0.47 12.06 20.00
C THR A 168 0.08 10.59 19.80
N PRO A 169 -0.04 9.78 20.86
CA PRO A 169 -0.51 8.40 20.72
C PRO A 169 -1.86 8.28 19.99
N ILE A 170 -2.77 9.22 20.20
CA ILE A 170 -4.08 9.25 19.54
C ILE A 170 -3.91 9.59 18.05
N SER A 171 -3.09 10.59 17.70
CA SER A 171 -2.86 10.94 16.29
C SER A 171 -2.20 9.79 15.52
N VAL A 172 -1.31 9.02 16.16
CA VAL A 172 -0.70 7.81 15.57
C VAL A 172 -1.75 6.74 15.29
N VAL A 173 -2.65 6.47 16.23
CA VAL A 173 -3.74 5.49 16.05
C VAL A 173 -4.69 5.93 14.93
N LEU A 174 -5.12 7.19 14.93
CA LEU A 174 -6.00 7.73 13.89
C LEU A 174 -5.35 7.70 12.51
N PHE A 175 -4.07 8.11 12.43
CA PHE A 175 -3.30 7.99 11.20
C PHE A 175 -3.25 6.55 10.70
N SER A 176 -2.94 5.59 11.58
CA SER A 176 -2.83 4.18 11.22
C SER A 176 -4.13 3.61 10.68
N LEU A 177 -5.27 3.95 11.27
CA LEU A 177 -6.59 3.50 10.81
C LEU A 177 -6.97 4.15 9.47
N LEU A 178 -6.80 5.46 9.34
CA LEU A 178 -7.12 6.20 8.11
C LEU A 178 -6.19 5.79 6.96
N MET A 179 -4.88 5.77 7.21
CA MET A 179 -3.91 5.35 6.21
C MET A 179 -4.09 3.89 5.82
N GLY A 180 -4.36 3.02 6.80
CA GLY A 180 -4.63 1.61 6.58
C GLY A 180 -5.83 1.38 5.67
N SER A 181 -6.95 2.09 5.88
CA SER A 181 -8.14 1.97 5.03
C SER A 181 -7.89 2.37 3.57
N LEU A 182 -6.90 3.21 3.33
CA LEU A 182 -6.48 3.64 1.98
C LEU A 182 -5.28 2.84 1.45
N TRP A 183 -4.68 1.93 2.27
CA TRP A 183 -3.37 1.32 2.05
C TRP A 183 -3.24 0.59 0.72
N LEU A 184 -3.86 -0.58 0.58
CA LEU A 184 -3.87 -1.37 -0.64
C LEU A 184 -5.20 -1.29 -1.40
N ALA A 185 -6.06 -0.35 -1.05
CA ALA A 185 -7.31 -0.07 -1.76
C ALA A 185 -7.10 0.25 -3.25
N THR A 186 -5.91 0.70 -3.62
CA THR A 186 -5.50 0.97 -5.01
C THR A 186 -5.26 -0.30 -5.83
N VAL A 187 -4.92 -1.44 -5.20
CA VAL A 187 -4.54 -2.68 -5.90
C VAL A 187 -5.69 -3.25 -6.74
N PRO A 188 -6.90 -3.51 -6.18
CA PRO A 188 -8.03 -4.04 -6.97
C PRO A 188 -8.53 -3.03 -8.02
N LEU A 189 -8.41 -1.73 -7.75
CA LEU A 189 -8.83 -0.70 -8.69
C LEU A 189 -7.84 -0.60 -9.87
N THR A 190 -6.54 -0.65 -9.62
CA THR A 190 -5.50 -0.59 -10.68
C THR A 190 -5.57 -1.82 -11.57
N SER A 191 -5.66 -3.02 -11.00
CA SER A 191 -5.80 -4.26 -11.77
C SER A 191 -7.12 -4.28 -12.57
N GLY A 192 -8.22 -3.84 -11.95
CA GLY A 192 -9.51 -3.72 -12.61
C GLY A 192 -9.53 -2.65 -13.71
N LEU A 193 -8.80 -1.55 -13.56
CA LEU A 193 -8.66 -0.51 -14.59
C LEU A 193 -7.90 -1.04 -15.80
N ILE A 194 -6.80 -1.77 -15.59
CA ILE A 194 -6.04 -2.42 -16.66
C ILE A 194 -6.91 -3.45 -17.39
N ALA A 195 -7.63 -4.28 -16.64
CA ALA A 195 -8.55 -5.26 -17.24
C ALA A 195 -9.65 -4.60 -18.09
N GLN A 196 -10.18 -3.47 -17.64
CA GLN A 196 -11.21 -2.71 -18.33
C GLN A 196 -10.72 -2.09 -19.64
N ILE A 197 -9.50 -1.51 -19.63
CA ILE A 197 -8.94 -0.80 -20.80
C ILE A 197 -8.31 -1.78 -21.80
N TYR A 198 -7.55 -2.78 -21.29
CA TYR A 198 -6.70 -3.66 -22.12
C TYR A 198 -7.17 -5.12 -22.14
N GLY A 199 -8.35 -5.42 -21.61
CA GLY A 199 -8.92 -6.77 -21.59
C GLY A 199 -8.24 -7.71 -20.59
N LEU A 200 -8.81 -8.90 -20.44
CA LEU A 200 -8.37 -9.89 -19.45
C LEU A 200 -7.22 -10.77 -19.94
N ARG A 201 -7.07 -10.93 -21.26
CA ARG A 201 -6.17 -11.93 -21.86
C ARG A 201 -4.71 -11.77 -21.41
N TYR A 202 -4.19 -10.55 -21.40
CA TYR A 202 -2.81 -10.24 -21.03
C TYR A 202 -2.72 -9.35 -19.78
N MET A 203 -3.81 -9.28 -19.03
CA MET A 203 -3.90 -8.47 -17.80
C MET A 203 -2.76 -8.77 -16.84
N GLY A 204 -2.42 -10.05 -16.62
CA GLY A 204 -1.33 -10.43 -15.72
C GLY A 204 0.02 -9.83 -16.11
N THR A 205 0.36 -9.83 -17.40
CA THR A 205 1.60 -9.23 -17.90
C THR A 205 1.59 -7.71 -17.79
N LEU A 206 0.50 -7.07 -18.22
CA LEU A 206 0.37 -5.61 -18.15
C LEU A 206 0.35 -5.11 -16.70
N TYR A 207 -0.40 -5.79 -15.83
CA TYR A 207 -0.39 -5.46 -14.41
C TYR A 207 0.97 -5.72 -13.76
N GLY A 208 1.67 -6.79 -14.14
CA GLY A 208 3.03 -7.08 -13.67
C GLY A 208 4.03 -5.97 -13.98
N ILE A 209 3.97 -5.39 -15.19
CA ILE A 209 4.79 -4.23 -15.57
C ILE A 209 4.43 -3.00 -14.72
N VAL A 210 3.15 -2.73 -14.52
CA VAL A 210 2.71 -1.63 -13.63
C VAL A 210 3.12 -1.90 -12.18
N PHE A 211 3.05 -3.15 -11.73
CA PHE A 211 3.49 -3.55 -10.40
C PHE A 211 5.01 -3.38 -10.21
N PHE A 212 5.79 -3.52 -11.28
CA PHE A 212 7.22 -3.20 -11.24
C PHE A 212 7.47 -1.74 -10.88
N SER A 213 6.66 -0.79 -11.38
CA SER A 213 6.76 0.61 -10.96
C SER A 213 6.50 0.79 -9.46
N HIS A 214 5.53 0.06 -8.91
CA HIS A 214 5.28 0.01 -7.47
C HIS A 214 6.51 -0.48 -6.68
N GLN A 215 7.19 -1.52 -7.17
CA GLN A 215 8.40 -2.03 -6.53
C GLN A 215 9.55 -1.01 -6.58
N LEU A 216 9.72 -0.30 -7.70
CA LEU A 216 10.67 0.81 -7.80
C LEU A 216 10.32 1.92 -6.80
N GLY A 217 9.04 2.23 -6.65
CA GLY A 217 8.56 3.17 -5.64
C GLY A 217 8.92 2.69 -4.24
N GLY A 218 8.63 1.44 -3.90
CA GLY A 218 8.94 0.83 -2.60
C GLY A 218 10.43 0.89 -2.28
N PHE A 219 11.26 0.47 -3.22
CA PHE A 219 12.72 0.59 -3.08
C PHE A 219 13.14 2.05 -2.81
N THR A 220 12.63 3.00 -3.61
CA THR A 220 12.96 4.42 -3.48
C THR A 220 12.51 4.97 -2.12
N GLY A 221 11.32 4.62 -1.65
CA GLY A 221 10.79 5.07 -0.36
C GLY A 221 11.59 4.57 0.83
N ILE A 222 11.99 3.30 0.81
CA ILE A 222 12.82 2.70 1.86
C ILE A 222 14.23 3.31 1.83
N TRP A 223 14.87 3.28 0.67
CA TRP A 223 16.25 3.75 0.52
C TRP A 223 16.38 5.25 0.83
N LEU A 224 15.47 6.06 0.28
CA LEU A 224 15.50 7.50 0.49
C LEU A 224 15.18 7.86 1.95
N GLY A 225 14.27 7.10 2.58
CA GLY A 225 13.95 7.21 4.00
C GLY A 225 15.19 7.08 4.88
N GLY A 226 15.96 6.02 4.70
CA GLY A 226 17.22 5.82 5.44
C GLY A 226 18.26 6.86 5.09
N ARG A 227 18.50 7.10 3.79
CA ARG A 227 19.54 8.02 3.33
C ARG A 227 19.33 9.47 3.80
N LEU A 228 18.10 9.97 3.75
CA LEU A 228 17.79 11.32 4.20
C LEU A 228 17.83 11.43 5.73
N TYR A 229 17.43 10.37 6.42
CA TYR A 229 17.57 10.32 7.88
C TYR A 229 19.06 10.38 8.29
N ASP A 230 19.93 9.61 7.64
CA ASP A 230 21.37 9.63 7.91
C ASP A 230 22.00 11.02 7.71
N VAL A 231 21.50 11.79 6.72
CA VAL A 231 22.03 13.11 6.38
C VAL A 231 21.45 14.22 7.26
N TYR A 232 20.15 14.19 7.52
CA TYR A 232 19.43 15.29 8.19
C TYR A 232 19.02 14.99 9.63
N GLY A 233 19.17 13.74 10.10
CA GLY A 233 18.76 13.32 11.45
C GLY A 233 17.27 13.37 11.70
N ASN A 234 16.44 13.44 10.65
CA ASN A 234 14.99 13.44 10.77
C ASN A 234 14.30 12.98 9.48
N TYR A 235 13.00 12.66 9.58
CA TYR A 235 12.19 12.17 8.45
C TYR A 235 11.40 13.27 7.71
N ASN A 236 11.53 14.54 8.07
CA ASN A 236 10.68 15.61 7.52
C ASN A 236 10.69 15.67 6.00
N LEU A 237 11.89 15.66 5.40
CA LEU A 237 12.01 15.73 3.93
C LEU A 237 11.38 14.53 3.23
N VAL A 238 11.52 13.32 3.80
CA VAL A 238 10.91 12.10 3.24
C VAL A 238 9.39 12.17 3.24
N TRP A 239 8.80 12.69 4.35
CA TRP A 239 7.36 12.91 4.44
C TRP A 239 6.88 13.87 3.36
N TRP A 240 7.55 15.01 3.17
CA TRP A 240 7.17 15.99 2.15
C TRP A 240 7.30 15.45 0.72
N ILE A 241 8.34 14.67 0.43
CA ILE A 241 8.48 13.98 -0.85
C ILE A 241 7.30 13.00 -1.03
N GLY A 242 6.97 12.22 -0.01
CA GLY A 242 5.83 11.29 -0.05
C GLY A 242 4.48 11.97 -0.29
N ILE A 243 4.27 13.15 0.31
CA ILE A 243 3.10 14.01 0.08
C ILE A 243 3.07 14.50 -1.37
N ALA A 244 4.19 15.02 -1.87
CA ALA A 244 4.30 15.51 -3.24
C ALA A 244 4.05 14.41 -4.29
N VAL A 245 4.64 13.23 -4.09
CA VAL A 245 4.45 12.06 -4.96
C VAL A 245 3.00 11.56 -4.89
N GLY A 246 2.37 11.60 -3.71
CA GLY A 246 0.95 11.26 -3.55
C GLY A 246 0.03 12.24 -4.26
N ALA A 247 0.27 13.55 -4.14
CA ALA A 247 -0.48 14.59 -4.85
C ALA A 247 -0.33 14.46 -6.36
N PHE A 248 0.90 14.23 -6.84
CA PHE A 248 1.16 13.93 -8.24
C PHE A 248 0.36 12.73 -8.73
N SER A 249 0.31 11.65 -7.95
CA SER A 249 -0.45 10.47 -8.31
C SER A 249 -1.95 10.74 -8.37
N ALA A 250 -2.51 11.52 -7.44
CA ALA A 250 -3.91 11.91 -7.49
C ALA A 250 -4.24 12.65 -8.80
N LEU A 251 -3.36 13.54 -9.25
CA LEU A 251 -3.55 14.33 -10.47
C LEU A 251 -3.36 13.49 -11.73
N VAL A 252 -2.35 12.62 -11.77
CA VAL A 252 -2.02 11.83 -12.98
C VAL A 252 -3.11 10.79 -13.31
N HIS A 253 -3.94 10.39 -12.35
CA HIS A 253 -5.05 9.49 -12.61
C HIS A 253 -6.25 10.16 -13.29
N LEU A 254 -6.44 11.48 -13.15
CA LEU A 254 -7.62 12.18 -13.67
C LEU A 254 -7.77 12.10 -15.20
N PRO A 255 -6.72 12.31 -16.03
CA PRO A 255 -6.85 12.29 -17.49
C PRO A 255 -6.93 10.87 -18.09
N ILE A 256 -6.81 9.79 -17.31
CA ILE A 256 -6.90 8.41 -17.80
C ILE A 256 -8.24 8.18 -18.52
N ARG A 257 -8.19 7.55 -19.68
CA ARG A 257 -9.37 7.16 -20.46
C ARG A 257 -9.72 5.70 -20.14
N GLU A 258 -10.86 5.47 -19.48
CA GLU A 258 -11.32 4.13 -19.05
C GLU A 258 -11.98 3.32 -20.15
N GLN A 259 -12.13 3.86 -21.35
CA GLN A 259 -12.72 3.14 -22.48
C GLN A 259 -11.79 2.03 -22.95
N GLN A 260 -12.39 0.88 -23.26
CA GLN A 260 -11.66 -0.24 -23.85
C GLN A 260 -11.04 0.19 -25.19
N LYS A 261 -9.79 -0.19 -25.41
CA LYS A 261 -9.10 0.14 -26.66
C LYS A 261 -9.61 -0.70 -27.80
N SER A 262 -9.83 -0.09 -28.95
CA SER A 262 -10.37 -0.75 -30.16
C SER A 262 -9.47 -1.86 -30.72
N TRP A 263 -8.22 -1.90 -30.30
CA TRP A 263 -7.23 -2.88 -30.72
C TRP A 263 -7.04 -4.04 -29.73
N VAL A 264 -7.92 -4.16 -28.74
CA VAL A 264 -7.91 -5.25 -27.73
C VAL A 264 -8.96 -6.32 -28.05
#